data_fb809263b24d3d9af5c089c0f774436b
#
_entry.id   fb809263b24d3d9af5c089c0f774436b
#
_cell.length_a   1.000
_cell.length_b   1.000
_cell.length_c   1.000
_cell.angle_alpha   90.00
_cell.angle_beta   90.00
_cell.angle_gamma   90.00
#
_symmetry.space_group_name_H-M   'P 1'
#
loop_
_entity.id
_entity.type
_entity.pdbx_description
1 polymer ?
#
loop_
_entity_poly.entity_id
_entity_poly.type
_entity_poly.pdbx_seq_one_letter_code
_entity_poly.pdbx_strand_id
1 'polypeptide(L)'
;MTAEIKRLEGNNPTDNEKLIAWINEAVELFQPDKVVFADGSQEEWDRLTAELVDAGTLIKLNEEKRPNSFLARSNPSDVARVESRTFISTENEEDAGPTNNWMKPAALKEEMLEHFTGSMRGRTMYVVPFCMGPISDPDPKLGVQLTDSAYVVLSMRIMTRMGTQALEKIQGENFVHCLHSVGAPLEPGQEDAAWPCNDTKYIS
;
A
#
# COMPACT_ATOMS: atom_id res chain seq x y z
N MET A 1 18.72 17.12 -14.25
CA MET A 1 17.48 17.53 -13.58
C MET A 1 16.93 16.27 -12.97
N THR A 2 16.83 16.21 -11.65
CA THR A 2 16.22 15.08 -10.94
C THR A 2 14.75 15.02 -11.35
N ALA A 3 14.25 13.85 -11.71
CA ALA A 3 12.84 13.68 -12.06
C ALA A 3 11.97 14.04 -10.84
N GLU A 4 10.88 14.75 -11.07
CA GLU A 4 9.96 15.18 -10.00
C GLU A 4 8.83 14.17 -9.86
N ILE A 5 8.44 13.89 -8.60
CA ILE A 5 7.28 13.06 -8.30
C ILE A 5 6.02 13.93 -8.33
N LYS A 6 5.08 13.55 -9.20
CA LYS A 6 3.81 14.24 -9.35
C LYS A 6 2.98 14.16 -8.06
N ARG A 7 2.33 15.27 -7.69
CA ARG A 7 1.44 15.37 -6.51
C ARG A 7 2.10 15.07 -5.17
N LEU A 8 3.45 15.08 -5.11
CA LEU A 8 4.18 14.85 -3.86
C LEU A 8 3.89 15.94 -2.85
N GLU A 9 3.55 15.55 -1.63
CA GLU A 9 3.49 16.44 -0.47
C GLU A 9 4.84 16.40 0.26
N GLY A 10 5.50 17.55 0.35
CA GLY A 10 6.82 17.67 0.96
C GLY A 10 7.99 17.59 -0.03
N ASN A 11 9.17 17.29 0.50
CA ASN A 11 10.38 17.16 -0.29
C ASN A 11 10.53 15.76 -0.88
N ASN A 12 11.12 15.65 -2.06
CA ASN A 12 11.44 14.36 -2.64
C ASN A 12 12.56 13.67 -1.82
N PRO A 13 12.27 12.50 -1.21
CA PRO A 13 13.24 11.83 -0.33
C PRO A 13 14.22 10.91 -1.07
N THR A 14 14.14 10.80 -2.40
CA THR A 14 14.94 9.86 -3.19
C THR A 14 15.37 10.43 -4.55
N ASP A 15 16.57 10.05 -4.98
CA ASP A 15 17.08 10.32 -6.32
C ASP A 15 17.00 9.09 -7.24
N ASN A 16 16.33 8.02 -6.81
CA ASN A 16 16.19 6.80 -7.60
C ASN A 16 15.21 7.02 -8.77
N GLU A 17 15.76 7.24 -9.96
CA GLU A 17 14.97 7.51 -11.17
C GLU A 17 13.95 6.40 -11.51
N LYS A 18 14.30 5.13 -11.24
CA LYS A 18 13.40 3.99 -11.49
C LYS A 18 12.20 3.99 -10.56
N LEU A 19 12.44 4.25 -9.28
CA LEU A 19 11.38 4.38 -8.29
C LEU A 19 10.47 5.58 -8.61
N ILE A 20 11.06 6.73 -8.94
CA ILE A 20 10.32 7.94 -9.31
C ILE A 20 9.45 7.70 -10.55
N ALA A 21 9.99 7.05 -11.58
CA ALA A 21 9.25 6.73 -12.81
C ALA A 21 8.04 5.85 -12.50
N TRP A 22 8.22 4.77 -11.73
CA TRP A 22 7.15 3.87 -11.34
C TRP A 22 6.06 4.54 -10.48
N ILE A 23 6.46 5.40 -9.52
CA ILE A 23 5.50 6.19 -8.74
C ILE A 23 4.68 7.10 -9.65
N ASN A 24 5.32 7.76 -10.63
CA ASN A 24 4.62 8.64 -11.57
C ASN A 24 3.64 7.88 -12.49
N GLU A 25 3.98 6.69 -12.94
CA GLU A 25 3.07 5.79 -13.67
C GLU A 25 1.86 5.41 -12.79
N ALA A 26 2.11 5.09 -11.53
CA ALA A 26 1.06 4.78 -10.56
C ALA A 26 0.15 5.99 -10.29
N VAL A 27 0.70 7.21 -10.16
CA VAL A 27 -0.09 8.44 -9.99
C VAL A 27 -1.01 8.68 -11.19
N GLU A 28 -0.55 8.44 -12.40
CA GLU A 28 -1.40 8.57 -13.60
C GLU A 28 -2.51 7.53 -13.65
N LEU A 29 -2.22 6.30 -13.25
CA LEU A 29 -3.19 5.21 -13.23
C LEU A 29 -4.22 5.37 -12.11
N PHE A 30 -3.76 5.54 -10.87
CA PHE A 30 -4.63 5.55 -9.67
C PHE A 30 -5.30 6.89 -9.41
N GLN A 31 -4.73 7.98 -9.91
CA GLN A 31 -5.23 9.36 -9.79
C GLN A 31 -5.44 9.82 -8.33
N PRO A 32 -4.50 9.59 -7.40
CA PRO A 32 -4.63 10.07 -6.03
C PRO A 32 -4.63 11.59 -5.97
N ASP A 33 -5.18 12.19 -4.91
CA ASP A 33 -5.14 13.64 -4.71
C ASP A 33 -3.73 14.11 -4.35
N LYS A 34 -3.01 13.30 -3.55
CA LYS A 34 -1.63 13.55 -3.14
C LYS A 34 -0.83 12.28 -2.93
N VAL A 35 0.49 12.42 -2.96
CA VAL A 35 1.47 11.35 -2.69
C VAL A 35 2.25 11.69 -1.43
N VAL A 36 2.39 10.74 -0.51
CA VAL A 36 3.12 10.89 0.74
C VAL A 36 4.06 9.70 0.93
N PHE A 37 5.34 9.96 1.19
CA PHE A 37 6.27 8.90 1.62
C PHE A 37 6.07 8.62 3.10
N ALA A 38 5.87 7.35 3.42
CA ALA A 38 5.85 6.88 4.79
C ALA A 38 7.29 6.77 5.31
N ASP A 39 7.59 7.48 6.40
CA ASP A 39 8.92 7.55 6.98
C ASP A 39 9.14 6.56 8.14
N GLY A 40 8.05 5.97 8.66
CA GLY A 40 8.08 5.02 9.77
C GLY A 40 8.31 5.66 11.14
N SER A 41 8.26 6.99 11.25
CA SER A 41 8.47 7.74 12.48
C SER A 41 7.37 7.51 13.52
N GLN A 42 7.62 7.95 14.76
CA GLN A 42 6.59 7.94 15.79
C GLN A 42 5.54 9.01 15.53
N GLU A 43 5.94 10.15 14.99
CA GLU A 43 5.07 11.25 14.58
C GLU A 43 4.08 10.82 13.51
N GLU A 44 4.53 10.06 12.52
CA GLU A 44 3.66 9.46 11.51
C GLU A 44 2.68 8.46 12.12
N TRP A 45 3.15 7.58 13.00
CA TRP A 45 2.30 6.65 13.73
C TRP A 45 1.20 7.36 14.53
N ASP A 46 1.57 8.39 15.30
CA ASP A 46 0.63 9.13 16.15
C ASP A 46 -0.41 9.86 15.31
N ARG A 47 0.00 10.46 14.20
CA ARG A 47 -0.89 11.13 13.25
C ARG A 47 -1.86 10.17 12.60
N LEU A 48 -1.36 9.08 12.01
CA LEU A 48 -2.21 8.11 11.30
C LEU A 48 -3.15 7.35 12.24
N THR A 49 -2.72 7.04 13.46
CA THR A 49 -3.62 6.43 14.45
C THR A 49 -4.73 7.38 14.90
N ALA A 50 -4.43 8.68 15.08
CA ALA A 50 -5.43 9.68 15.39
C ALA A 50 -6.46 9.83 14.25
N GLU A 51 -5.99 9.97 13.00
CA GLU A 51 -6.85 10.03 11.81
C GLU A 51 -7.79 8.82 11.71
N LEU A 52 -7.27 7.60 11.93
CA LEU A 52 -8.07 6.37 11.87
C LEU A 52 -9.03 6.19 13.07
N VAL A 53 -8.71 6.75 14.23
CA VAL A 53 -9.63 6.80 15.37
C VAL A 53 -10.77 7.78 15.08
N ASP A 54 -10.47 8.96 14.56
CA ASP A 54 -11.47 9.97 14.20
C ASP A 54 -12.42 9.47 13.09
N ALA A 55 -11.87 8.72 12.11
CA ALA A 55 -12.65 8.07 11.05
C ALA A 55 -13.45 6.84 11.54
N GLY A 56 -13.27 6.38 12.78
CA GLY A 56 -13.94 5.18 13.32
C GLY A 56 -13.37 3.84 12.82
N THR A 57 -12.26 3.86 12.10
CA THR A 57 -11.55 2.63 11.67
C THR A 57 -10.87 1.94 12.85
N LEU A 58 -10.30 2.74 13.77
CA LEU A 58 -9.67 2.25 15.00
C LEU A 58 -10.44 2.73 16.23
N ILE A 59 -10.48 1.87 17.24
CA ILE A 59 -11.00 2.22 18.57
C ILE A 59 -9.83 2.16 19.55
N LYS A 60 -9.48 3.30 20.15
CA LYS A 60 -8.43 3.35 21.16
C LYS A 60 -8.87 2.61 22.41
N LEU A 61 -8.01 1.70 22.90
CA LEU A 61 -8.28 0.94 24.11
C LEU A 61 -7.93 1.74 25.36
N ASN A 62 -8.29 1.21 26.53
CA ASN A 62 -7.97 1.82 27.82
C ASN A 62 -6.46 1.88 28.03
N GLU A 63 -5.89 3.06 28.08
CA GLU A 63 -4.44 3.32 28.16
C GLU A 63 -3.79 2.76 29.43
N GLU A 64 -4.51 2.70 30.55
CA GLU A 64 -3.98 2.14 31.81
C GLU A 64 -3.83 0.61 31.74
N LYS A 65 -4.74 -0.06 31.01
CA LYS A 65 -4.77 -1.53 30.91
C LYS A 65 -4.08 -2.04 29.67
N ARG A 66 -4.09 -1.28 28.58
CA ARG A 66 -3.57 -1.64 27.26
C ARG A 66 -2.95 -0.41 26.60
N PRO A 67 -1.81 0.07 27.08
CA PRO A 67 -1.16 1.26 26.50
C PRO A 67 -0.82 1.02 25.04
N ASN A 68 -0.97 2.07 24.23
CA ASN A 68 -0.68 2.07 22.79
C ASN A 68 -1.41 0.97 21.99
N SER A 69 -2.62 0.58 22.43
CA SER A 69 -3.37 -0.49 21.81
C SER A 69 -4.67 0.01 21.20
N PHE A 70 -5.00 -0.50 20.02
CA PHE A 70 -6.19 -0.16 19.26
C PHE A 70 -6.95 -1.42 18.87
N LEU A 71 -8.27 -1.34 18.82
CA LEU A 71 -9.12 -2.37 18.24
C LEU A 71 -9.47 -1.97 16.82
N ALA A 72 -9.09 -2.80 15.85
CA ALA A 72 -9.54 -2.75 14.48
C ALA A 72 -10.64 -3.78 14.28
N ARG A 73 -11.81 -3.36 13.83
CA ARG A 73 -12.97 -4.24 13.63
C ARG A 73 -13.65 -3.94 12.31
N SER A 74 -13.22 -4.64 11.28
CA SER A 74 -13.80 -4.54 9.94
C SER A 74 -15.15 -5.28 9.84
N ASN A 75 -15.83 -5.11 8.71
CA ASN A 75 -17.02 -5.87 8.41
C ASN A 75 -16.70 -7.39 8.33
N PRO A 76 -17.58 -8.29 8.82
CA PRO A 76 -17.36 -9.74 8.72
C PRO A 76 -17.16 -10.26 7.28
N SER A 77 -17.65 -9.55 6.27
CA SER A 77 -17.39 -9.88 4.86
C SER A 77 -16.01 -9.43 4.37
N ASP A 78 -15.30 -8.63 5.13
CA ASP A 78 -13.96 -8.17 4.82
C ASP A 78 -12.93 -9.24 5.17
N VAL A 79 -12.79 -10.23 4.31
CA VAL A 79 -11.82 -11.32 4.45
C VAL A 79 -10.50 -10.95 3.78
N ALA A 80 -9.40 -11.37 4.38
CA ALA A 80 -8.06 -11.07 3.88
C ALA A 80 -7.76 -11.71 2.52
N ARG A 81 -8.39 -12.85 2.23
CA ARG A 81 -8.22 -13.59 0.97
C ARG A 81 -9.57 -14.10 0.49
N VAL A 82 -9.86 -13.86 -0.78
CA VAL A 82 -10.99 -14.44 -1.50
C VAL A 82 -10.42 -15.41 -2.53
N GLU A 83 -10.52 -16.73 -2.29
CA GLU A 83 -9.88 -17.75 -3.11
C GLU A 83 -10.22 -17.63 -4.59
N SER A 84 -11.50 -17.41 -4.93
CA SER A 84 -11.95 -17.29 -6.32
C SER A 84 -11.43 -16.07 -7.07
N ARG A 85 -10.81 -15.12 -6.38
CA ARG A 85 -10.25 -13.86 -6.92
C ARG A 85 -8.80 -13.64 -6.52
N THR A 86 -8.12 -14.71 -6.11
CA THR A 86 -6.68 -14.70 -5.79
C THR A 86 -5.97 -15.54 -6.84
N PHE A 87 -5.01 -14.93 -7.52
CA PHE A 87 -4.31 -15.56 -8.65
C PHE A 87 -2.80 -15.51 -8.45
N ILE A 88 -2.13 -16.52 -8.98
CA ILE A 88 -0.70 -16.50 -9.25
C ILE A 88 -0.53 -16.32 -10.75
N SER A 89 0.34 -15.40 -11.14
CA SER A 89 0.59 -15.08 -12.54
C SER A 89 2.04 -15.37 -12.90
N THR A 90 2.23 -16.41 -13.65
CA THR A 90 3.51 -16.94 -14.12
C THR A 90 3.43 -17.23 -15.61
N GLU A 91 4.57 -17.29 -16.30
CA GLU A 91 4.59 -17.61 -17.74
C GLU A 91 3.98 -18.98 -18.04
N ASN A 92 4.25 -19.97 -17.18
CA ASN A 92 3.69 -21.32 -17.30
C ASN A 92 2.74 -21.58 -16.12
N GLU A 93 1.60 -22.18 -16.38
CA GLU A 93 0.60 -22.52 -15.37
C GLU A 93 1.15 -23.47 -14.29
N GLU A 94 2.05 -24.38 -14.66
CA GLU A 94 2.67 -25.33 -13.73
C GLU A 94 3.45 -24.65 -12.60
N ASP A 95 4.00 -23.45 -12.85
CA ASP A 95 4.76 -22.68 -11.87
C ASP A 95 3.85 -22.02 -10.79
N ALA A 96 2.54 -21.95 -11.02
CA ALA A 96 1.58 -21.46 -10.03
C ALA A 96 1.34 -22.46 -8.88
N GLY A 97 1.71 -23.72 -9.08
CA GLY A 97 1.48 -24.81 -8.13
C GLY A 97 0.07 -25.40 -8.21
N PRO A 98 -0.17 -26.55 -7.55
CA PRO A 98 -1.35 -27.39 -7.80
C PRO A 98 -2.66 -26.86 -7.18
N THR A 99 -2.59 -25.89 -6.29
CA THR A 99 -3.77 -25.43 -5.50
C THR A 99 -4.11 -23.97 -5.71
N ASN A 100 -3.34 -23.25 -6.52
CA ASN A 100 -3.58 -21.82 -6.76
C ASN A 100 -4.34 -21.63 -8.09
N ASN A 101 -5.18 -20.60 -8.13
CA ASN A 101 -5.70 -20.14 -9.41
C ASN A 101 -4.56 -19.50 -10.19
N TRP A 102 -4.50 -19.77 -11.47
CA TRP A 102 -3.54 -19.18 -12.38
C TRP A 102 -4.23 -18.28 -13.40
N MET A 103 -3.55 -17.19 -13.75
CA MET A 103 -3.95 -16.35 -14.87
C MET A 103 -2.70 -15.91 -15.63
N LYS A 104 -2.79 -15.96 -16.96
CA LYS A 104 -1.68 -15.56 -17.83
C LYS A 104 -1.31 -14.08 -17.58
N PRO A 105 0.00 -13.71 -17.51
CA PRO A 105 0.42 -12.35 -17.15
C PRO A 105 -0.24 -11.23 -17.95
N ALA A 106 -0.39 -11.38 -19.25
CA ALA A 106 -1.02 -10.36 -20.09
C ALA A 106 -2.51 -10.15 -19.75
N ALA A 107 -3.25 -11.24 -19.50
CA ALA A 107 -4.67 -11.16 -19.15
C ALA A 107 -4.87 -10.58 -17.74
N LEU A 108 -4.05 -11.02 -16.76
CA LEU A 108 -4.12 -10.47 -15.41
C LEU A 108 -3.77 -8.98 -15.40
N LYS A 109 -2.76 -8.57 -16.17
CA LYS A 109 -2.39 -7.15 -16.25
C LYS A 109 -3.53 -6.30 -16.81
N GLU A 110 -4.24 -6.77 -17.82
CA GLU A 110 -5.40 -6.07 -18.40
C GLU A 110 -6.52 -5.92 -17.36
N GLU A 111 -6.88 -6.99 -16.67
CA GLU A 111 -7.88 -7.01 -15.59
C GLU A 111 -7.50 -6.05 -14.46
N MET A 112 -6.25 -6.11 -13.98
CA MET A 112 -5.77 -5.25 -12.89
C MET A 112 -5.72 -3.78 -13.29
N LEU A 113 -5.36 -3.45 -14.53
CA LEU A 113 -5.39 -2.06 -15.02
C LEU A 113 -6.81 -1.49 -14.98
N GLU A 114 -7.83 -2.27 -15.31
CA GLU A 114 -9.22 -1.86 -15.20
C GLU A 114 -9.60 -1.54 -13.74
N HIS A 115 -9.26 -2.43 -12.80
CA HIS A 115 -9.55 -2.21 -11.38
C HIS A 115 -8.79 -1.04 -10.76
N PHE A 116 -7.55 -0.80 -11.18
CA PHE A 116 -6.71 0.26 -10.61
C PHE A 116 -6.95 1.65 -11.21
N THR A 117 -7.55 1.74 -12.41
CA THR A 117 -7.77 3.04 -13.05
C THR A 117 -8.65 3.95 -12.21
N GLY A 118 -8.06 5.05 -11.71
CA GLY A 118 -8.74 6.05 -10.89
C GLY A 118 -9.16 5.56 -9.49
N SER A 119 -8.65 4.41 -9.03
CA SER A 119 -9.07 3.78 -7.77
C SER A 119 -8.77 4.61 -6.52
N MET A 120 -7.79 5.54 -6.60
CA MET A 120 -7.37 6.36 -5.45
C MET A 120 -7.86 7.82 -5.52
N ARG A 121 -8.80 8.15 -6.41
CA ARG A 121 -9.36 9.52 -6.45
C ARG A 121 -9.96 9.91 -5.10
N GLY A 122 -9.69 11.15 -4.66
CA GLY A 122 -10.10 11.66 -3.36
C GLY A 122 -9.26 11.14 -2.19
N ARG A 123 -8.20 10.36 -2.44
CA ARG A 123 -7.37 9.71 -1.42
C ARG A 123 -5.91 10.09 -1.51
N THR A 124 -5.19 9.85 -0.42
CA THR A 124 -3.73 9.92 -0.37
C THR A 124 -3.13 8.59 -0.82
N MET A 125 -2.19 8.63 -1.77
CA MET A 125 -1.34 7.48 -2.06
C MET A 125 -0.09 7.52 -1.18
N TYR A 126 0.06 6.55 -0.32
CA TYR A 126 1.25 6.35 0.50
C TYR A 126 2.28 5.52 -0.27
N VAL A 127 3.52 5.99 -0.28
CA VAL A 127 4.69 5.25 -0.76
C VAL A 127 5.41 4.69 0.46
N VAL A 128 5.37 3.38 0.63
CA VAL A 128 5.88 2.70 1.83
C VAL A 128 7.09 1.84 1.45
N PRO A 129 8.32 2.38 1.54
CA PRO A 129 9.52 1.55 1.38
C PRO A 129 9.68 0.64 2.59
N PHE A 130 10.01 -0.63 2.36
CA PHE A 130 10.15 -1.60 3.45
C PHE A 130 11.20 -2.68 3.18
N CYS A 131 11.63 -3.33 4.25
CA CYS A 131 12.49 -4.50 4.21
C CYS A 131 11.83 -5.64 5.00
N MET A 132 11.78 -6.83 4.41
CA MET A 132 11.39 -8.06 5.09
C MET A 132 12.61 -8.68 5.75
N GLY A 133 12.64 -8.64 7.08
CA GLY A 133 13.77 -9.12 7.87
C GLY A 133 14.74 -8.00 8.28
N PRO A 134 15.96 -8.34 8.73
CA PRO A 134 16.92 -7.35 9.19
C PRO A 134 17.41 -6.44 8.07
N ILE A 135 17.39 -5.14 8.31
CA ILE A 135 17.85 -4.15 7.32
C ILE A 135 19.38 -4.20 7.12
N SER A 136 20.08 -4.79 8.08
CA SER A 136 21.52 -5.02 8.06
C SER A 136 21.95 -6.29 7.30
N ASP A 137 20.99 -7.04 6.74
CA ASP A 137 21.29 -8.20 5.93
C ASP A 137 22.14 -7.78 4.71
N PRO A 138 23.18 -8.55 4.31
CA PRO A 138 23.94 -8.31 3.10
C PRO A 138 23.09 -8.37 1.81
N ASP A 139 21.98 -9.11 1.82
CA ASP A 139 21.02 -9.23 0.71
C ASP A 139 19.59 -8.94 1.24
N PRO A 140 19.29 -7.67 1.59
CA PRO A 140 18.02 -7.32 2.19
C PRO A 140 16.88 -7.49 1.18
N LYS A 141 15.76 -8.07 1.63
CA LYS A 141 14.56 -8.22 0.79
C LYS A 141 13.73 -6.96 0.85
N LEU A 142 13.99 -6.09 -0.11
CA LEU A 142 13.41 -4.76 -0.21
C LEU A 142 12.13 -4.77 -1.04
N GLY A 143 11.18 -3.93 -0.68
CA GLY A 143 9.98 -3.67 -1.44
C GLY A 143 9.50 -2.23 -1.26
N VAL A 144 8.63 -1.79 -2.15
CA VAL A 144 7.88 -0.55 -2.01
C VAL A 144 6.41 -0.87 -2.23
N GLN A 145 5.60 -0.58 -1.20
CA GLN A 145 4.15 -0.71 -1.26
C GLN A 145 3.54 0.66 -1.60
N LEU A 146 2.76 0.71 -2.67
CA LEU A 146 1.85 1.83 -2.92
C LEU A 146 0.47 1.46 -2.40
N THR A 147 -0.14 2.33 -1.60
CA THR A 147 -1.45 2.08 -1.00
C THR A 147 -2.20 3.38 -0.70
N ASP A 148 -3.52 3.36 -0.78
CA ASP A 148 -4.40 4.43 -0.34
C ASP A 148 -5.00 4.20 1.06
N SER A 149 -4.49 3.19 1.78
CA SER A 149 -4.97 2.85 3.13
C SER A 149 -3.94 3.20 4.21
N ALA A 150 -4.27 4.18 5.06
CA ALA A 150 -3.47 4.48 6.26
C ALA A 150 -3.38 3.29 7.22
N TYR A 151 -4.41 2.44 7.29
CA TYR A 151 -4.38 1.20 8.06
C TYR A 151 -3.30 0.23 7.58
N VAL A 152 -3.11 0.12 6.26
CA VAL A 152 -2.01 -0.69 5.68
C VAL A 152 -0.65 -0.12 6.07
N VAL A 153 -0.47 1.20 6.07
CA VAL A 153 0.79 1.84 6.51
C VAL A 153 1.10 1.46 7.97
N LEU A 154 0.12 1.56 8.89
CA LEU A 154 0.31 1.15 10.28
C LEU A 154 0.63 -0.34 10.42
N SER A 155 -0.03 -1.19 9.66
CA SER A 155 0.23 -2.63 9.65
C SER A 155 1.63 -2.96 9.14
N MET A 156 2.09 -2.28 8.07
CA MET A 156 3.45 -2.42 7.54
C MET A 156 4.51 -2.03 8.57
N ARG A 157 4.28 -0.97 9.36
CA ARG A 157 5.20 -0.54 10.43
C ARG A 157 5.37 -1.61 11.53
N ILE A 158 4.33 -2.38 11.80
CA ILE A 158 4.38 -3.48 12.78
C ILE A 158 5.08 -4.71 12.21
N MET A 159 4.82 -5.04 10.94
CA MET A 159 5.24 -6.31 10.33
C MET A 159 6.59 -6.26 9.64
N THR A 160 7.09 -5.07 9.28
CA THR A 160 8.30 -4.90 8.47
C THR A 160 9.29 -3.93 9.11
N ARG A 161 10.40 -3.68 8.43
CA ARG A 161 11.31 -2.56 8.70
C ARG A 161 11.07 -1.53 7.61
N MET A 162 10.16 -0.58 7.84
CA MET A 162 9.74 0.39 6.84
C MET A 162 10.32 1.79 7.07
N GLY A 163 10.13 2.64 6.08
CA GLY A 163 10.42 4.07 6.13
C GLY A 163 11.81 4.44 5.60
N THR A 164 12.36 5.53 6.11
CA THR A 164 13.59 6.15 5.60
C THR A 164 14.77 5.18 5.49
N GLN A 165 14.98 4.33 6.49
CA GLN A 165 16.10 3.38 6.48
C GLN A 165 15.98 2.33 5.37
N ALA A 166 14.76 1.90 5.04
CA ALA A 166 14.52 1.00 3.91
C ALA A 166 14.73 1.74 2.58
N LEU A 167 14.25 2.97 2.48
CA LEU A 167 14.40 3.80 1.28
C LEU A 167 15.88 4.03 0.92
N GLU A 168 16.74 4.29 1.91
CA GLU A 168 18.18 4.45 1.72
C GLU A 168 18.88 3.22 1.11
N LYS A 169 18.29 2.03 1.25
CA LYS A 169 18.81 0.78 0.68
C LYS A 169 18.30 0.50 -0.74
N ILE A 170 17.25 1.20 -1.16
CA ILE A 170 16.64 1.01 -2.47
C ILE A 170 17.48 1.74 -3.53
N GLN A 171 18.08 0.96 -4.44
CA GLN A 171 18.92 1.44 -5.53
C GLN A 171 18.51 0.76 -6.85
N GLY A 172 18.36 1.55 -7.92
CA GLY A 172 17.92 1.01 -9.19
C GLY A 172 16.56 0.29 -9.07
N GLU A 173 16.53 -0.99 -9.40
CA GLU A 173 15.33 -1.85 -9.36
C GLU A 173 15.45 -3.00 -8.35
N ASN A 174 16.26 -2.83 -7.30
CA ASN A 174 16.48 -3.87 -6.28
C ASN A 174 15.33 -4.00 -5.26
N PHE A 175 14.11 -3.73 -5.65
CA PHE A 175 12.94 -3.78 -4.79
C PHE A 175 11.75 -4.44 -5.50
N VAL A 176 10.87 -5.05 -4.71
CA VAL A 176 9.61 -5.61 -5.20
C VAL A 176 8.57 -4.51 -5.29
N HIS A 177 7.88 -4.43 -6.43
CA HIS A 177 6.75 -3.53 -6.65
C HIS A 177 5.49 -4.13 -6.02
N CYS A 178 4.90 -3.45 -5.04
CA CYS A 178 3.68 -3.90 -4.38
C CYS A 178 2.59 -2.83 -4.55
N LEU A 179 1.42 -3.23 -5.06
CA LEU A 179 0.28 -2.35 -5.28
C LEU A 179 -0.90 -2.81 -4.42
N HIS A 180 -1.56 -1.84 -3.79
CA HIS A 180 -2.79 -2.05 -3.04
C HIS A 180 -3.70 -0.84 -3.20
N SER A 181 -4.98 -1.05 -3.39
CA SER A 181 -5.99 -0.01 -3.27
C SER A 181 -7.24 -0.58 -2.60
N VAL A 182 -7.90 0.23 -1.78
CA VAL A 182 -9.25 -0.11 -1.27
C VAL A 182 -10.28 -0.11 -2.40
N GLY A 183 -9.96 0.47 -3.56
CA GLY A 183 -10.79 0.45 -4.76
C GLY A 183 -12.12 1.19 -4.59
N ALA A 184 -12.17 2.18 -3.69
CA ALA A 184 -13.36 2.95 -3.36
C ALA A 184 -13.06 4.45 -3.52
N PRO A 185 -12.95 4.98 -4.78
CA PRO A 185 -12.69 6.39 -5.01
C PRO A 185 -13.78 7.27 -4.42
N LEU A 186 -13.40 8.46 -3.96
CA LEU A 186 -14.31 9.44 -3.39
C LEU A 186 -14.69 10.51 -4.41
N GLU A 187 -15.95 10.86 -4.45
CA GLU A 187 -16.43 12.04 -5.16
C GLU A 187 -16.14 13.33 -4.36
N PRO A 188 -16.01 14.49 -5.02
CA PRO A 188 -15.76 15.76 -4.32
C PRO A 188 -16.79 16.04 -3.24
N GLY A 189 -16.33 16.19 -1.97
CA GLY A 189 -17.17 16.43 -0.81
C GLY A 189 -17.83 15.20 -0.21
N GLN A 190 -17.56 14.01 -0.71
CA GLN A 190 -18.00 12.76 -0.11
C GLN A 190 -17.17 12.44 1.14
N GLU A 191 -17.85 12.07 2.23
CA GLU A 191 -17.19 11.55 3.43
C GLU A 191 -16.77 10.09 3.21
N ASP A 192 -15.59 9.73 3.73
CA ASP A 192 -15.08 8.36 3.65
C ASP A 192 -15.74 7.44 4.67
N ALA A 193 -15.85 6.16 4.32
CA ALA A 193 -16.29 5.13 5.25
C ALA A 193 -15.13 4.72 6.18
N ALA A 194 -15.47 4.23 7.40
CA ALA A 194 -14.48 3.73 8.36
C ALA A 194 -13.62 2.58 7.78
N TRP A 195 -14.24 1.69 6.99
CA TRP A 195 -13.59 0.55 6.34
C TRP A 195 -13.95 0.56 4.85
N PRO A 196 -13.34 1.45 4.06
CA PRO A 196 -13.62 1.51 2.64
C PRO A 196 -13.10 0.27 1.92
N CYS A 197 -13.91 -0.31 1.07
CA CYS A 197 -13.54 -1.43 0.22
C CYS A 197 -14.56 -1.56 -0.90
N ASN A 198 -14.13 -1.87 -2.11
CA ASN A 198 -15.06 -2.22 -3.16
C ASN A 198 -15.65 -3.64 -2.94
N ASP A 199 -16.75 -3.95 -3.62
CA ASP A 199 -17.39 -5.26 -3.55
C ASP A 199 -16.63 -6.34 -4.30
N THR A 200 -15.72 -5.94 -5.21
CA THR A 200 -14.87 -6.83 -5.99
C THR A 200 -13.44 -6.75 -5.49
N LYS A 201 -13.02 -7.75 -4.70
CA LYS A 201 -11.64 -7.87 -4.24
C LYS A 201 -10.85 -8.70 -5.24
N TYR A 202 -9.72 -8.18 -5.68
CA TYR A 202 -8.77 -8.86 -6.56
C TYR A 202 -7.38 -8.90 -5.90
N ILE A 203 -6.72 -10.05 -5.98
CA ILE A 203 -5.39 -10.28 -5.40
C ILE A 203 -4.53 -11.02 -6.43
N SER A 204 -3.36 -10.49 -6.70
CA SER A 204 -2.39 -11.09 -7.62
C SER A 204 -0.97 -11.07 -7.09
#